data_5cc6493658a9bcf358e52b1262f9c223
#
_entry.id   5cc6493658a9bcf358e52b1262f9c223
#
_cell.length_a   1.000
_cell.length_b   1.000
_cell.length_c   1.000
_cell.angle_alpha   90.00
_cell.angle_beta   90.00
_cell.angle_gamma   90.00
#
_symmetry.space_group_name_H-M   'P 1'
#
loop_
_entity.id
_entity.type
_entity.pdbx_description
1 polymer ?
#
loop_
_entity_poly.entity_id
_entity_poly.type
_entity_poly.pdbx_seq_one_letter_code
_entity_poly.pdbx_strand_id
1 'polypeptide(L)'
;MLNKAQIIGNLGADPRIAKAQNGSAIAAFTVATTERGYTTQSGAQIPDRTEWHNVICFGKLAEVVAKYLHKGSKVYIEGKMRTRSYNGKDGIERKVMEINADSMEMLDSKQTSAVNNNVQREQELYGSPQPEQGYSQQQRDDDVPF
;
A
#
# COMPACT_ATOMS: atom_id res chain seq x y z
N MET A 1 32.72 0.71 -9.76
CA MET A 1 31.54 1.47 -10.22
C MET A 1 30.32 1.00 -9.45
N LEU A 2 29.39 1.88 -9.12
CA LEU A 2 28.19 1.58 -8.36
C LEU A 2 26.95 1.94 -9.18
N ASN A 3 25.96 1.03 -9.21
CA ASN A 3 24.61 1.27 -9.73
C ASN A 3 23.62 0.62 -8.76
N LYS A 4 22.97 1.45 -7.94
CA LYS A 4 22.07 0.98 -6.89
C LYS A 4 20.92 1.97 -6.73
N ALA A 5 19.71 1.45 -6.68
CA ALA A 5 18.50 2.16 -6.29
C ALA A 5 17.94 1.56 -5.00
N GLN A 6 17.48 2.42 -4.12
CA GLN A 6 16.77 2.06 -2.88
C GLN A 6 15.52 2.93 -2.80
N ILE A 7 14.37 2.31 -2.68
CA ILE A 7 13.10 3.02 -2.57
C ILE A 7 12.20 2.39 -1.50
N ILE A 8 11.45 3.22 -0.82
CA ILE A 8 10.34 2.82 0.04
C ILE A 8 9.09 3.53 -0.48
N GLY A 9 8.06 2.76 -0.78
CA GLY A 9 6.82 3.33 -1.30
C GLY A 9 5.69 2.32 -1.34
N ASN A 10 4.60 2.71 -1.96
CA ASN A 10 3.41 1.88 -2.08
C ASN A 10 3.15 1.46 -3.52
N LEU A 11 2.70 0.24 -3.73
CA LEU A 11 2.31 -0.24 -5.04
C LEU A 11 1.10 0.55 -5.56
N GLY A 12 1.19 1.01 -6.80
CA GLY A 12 0.12 1.74 -7.47
C GLY A 12 -0.96 0.85 -8.07
N ALA A 13 -0.63 -0.41 -8.34
CA ALA A 13 -1.53 -1.43 -8.89
C ALA A 13 -1.03 -2.82 -8.49
N ASP A 14 -1.88 -3.83 -8.72
CA ASP A 14 -1.48 -5.22 -8.54
C ASP A 14 -0.31 -5.57 -9.47
N PRO A 15 0.67 -6.38 -9.01
CA PRO A 15 1.78 -6.82 -9.84
C PRO A 15 1.31 -7.61 -11.07
N ARG A 16 1.95 -7.38 -12.20
CA ARG A 16 1.79 -8.20 -13.40
C ARG A 16 2.77 -9.35 -13.35
N ILE A 17 2.25 -10.55 -13.46
CA ILE A 17 3.05 -11.78 -13.38
C ILE A 17 3.09 -12.42 -14.77
N ALA A 18 4.29 -12.76 -15.19
CA ALA A 18 4.56 -13.49 -16.41
C ALA A 18 5.54 -14.63 -16.15
N LYS A 19 5.71 -15.50 -17.12
CA LYS A 19 6.75 -16.54 -17.11
C LYS A 19 7.72 -16.30 -18.27
N ALA A 20 9.01 -16.41 -17.97
CA ALA A 20 10.04 -16.43 -19.01
C ALA A 20 10.00 -17.75 -19.79
N GLN A 21 10.68 -17.82 -20.93
CA GLN A 21 10.74 -19.02 -21.76
C GLN A 21 11.32 -20.26 -21.02
N ASN A 22 12.21 -20.00 -20.04
CA ASN A 22 12.77 -21.04 -19.17
C ASN A 22 11.86 -21.45 -18.00
N GLY A 23 10.63 -20.92 -17.92
CA GLY A 23 9.67 -21.19 -16.84
C GLY A 23 9.83 -20.35 -15.57
N SER A 24 10.85 -19.49 -15.50
CA SER A 24 11.05 -18.59 -14.36
C SER A 24 9.96 -17.54 -14.26
N ALA A 25 9.51 -17.25 -13.05
CA ALA A 25 8.55 -16.17 -12.81
C ALA A 25 9.19 -14.79 -13.05
N ILE A 26 8.42 -13.89 -13.62
CA ILE A 26 8.74 -12.47 -13.78
C ILE A 26 7.59 -11.68 -13.17
N ALA A 27 7.90 -10.71 -12.30
CA ALA A 27 6.92 -9.77 -11.78
C ALA A 27 7.32 -8.35 -12.15
N ALA A 28 6.35 -7.58 -12.62
CA ALA A 28 6.51 -6.16 -12.93
C ALA A 28 5.41 -5.37 -12.21
N PHE A 29 5.81 -4.32 -11.54
CA PHE A 29 4.91 -3.45 -10.79
C PHE A 29 5.45 -2.03 -10.68
N THR A 30 4.60 -1.11 -10.26
CA THR A 30 4.98 0.29 -10.03
C THR A 30 4.92 0.61 -8.55
N VAL A 31 5.89 1.39 -8.09
CA VAL A 31 5.97 1.88 -6.71
C VAL A 31 5.95 3.40 -6.72
N ALA A 32 5.06 3.99 -5.95
CA ALA A 32 4.97 5.43 -5.75
C ALA A 32 5.79 5.85 -4.53
N THR A 33 6.65 6.85 -4.73
CA THR A 33 7.31 7.58 -3.64
C THR A 33 6.77 9.01 -3.62
N THR A 34 6.29 9.48 -2.47
CA THR A 34 5.69 10.80 -2.34
C THR A 34 6.48 11.66 -1.37
N GLU A 35 6.96 12.78 -1.86
CA GLU A 35 7.49 13.86 -1.05
C GLU A 35 6.32 14.78 -0.65
N ARG A 36 6.16 15.00 0.64
CA ARG A 36 5.09 15.89 1.13
C ARG A 36 5.41 17.33 0.80
N GLY A 37 4.42 18.02 0.32
CA GLY A 37 4.45 19.47 0.15
C GLY A 37 4.63 20.19 1.49
N TYR A 38 5.07 21.43 1.42
CA TYR A 38 5.32 22.28 2.58
C TYR A 38 5.00 23.74 2.27
N THR A 39 4.88 24.54 3.32
CA THR A 39 4.74 25.98 3.17
C THR A 39 6.08 26.65 3.41
N THR A 40 6.53 27.48 2.45
CA THR A 40 7.78 28.22 2.57
C THR A 40 7.65 29.35 3.59
N GLN A 41 8.77 29.90 4.04
CA GLN A 41 8.80 31.06 4.94
C GLN A 41 8.14 32.30 4.33
N SER A 42 8.11 32.39 2.99
CA SER A 42 7.42 33.48 2.25
C SER A 42 5.90 33.23 2.09
N GLY A 43 5.36 32.13 2.62
CA GLY A 43 3.95 31.78 2.54
C GLY A 43 3.53 31.06 1.26
N ALA A 44 4.47 30.72 0.36
CA ALA A 44 4.16 29.94 -0.83
C ALA A 44 3.94 28.47 -0.45
N GLN A 45 2.89 27.87 -1.02
CA GLN A 45 2.58 26.45 -0.82
C GLN A 45 3.23 25.62 -1.93
N ILE A 46 4.05 24.65 -1.53
CA ILE A 46 4.65 23.64 -2.42
C ILE A 46 3.79 22.38 -2.31
N PRO A 47 3.21 21.91 -3.43
CA PRO A 47 2.36 20.70 -3.41
C PRO A 47 3.16 19.43 -3.20
N ASP A 48 2.46 18.35 -2.85
CA ASP A 48 3.01 16.99 -2.82
C ASP A 48 3.55 16.61 -4.20
N ARG A 49 4.68 15.93 -4.22
CA ARG A 49 5.30 15.41 -5.44
C ARG A 49 5.41 13.90 -5.36
N THR A 50 4.79 13.21 -6.31
CA THR A 50 4.84 11.76 -6.42
C THR A 50 5.65 11.33 -7.65
N GLU A 51 6.61 10.45 -7.43
CA GLU A 51 7.37 9.79 -8.48
C GLU A 51 6.96 8.31 -8.57
N TRP A 52 6.81 7.83 -9.80
CA TRP A 52 6.45 6.46 -10.10
C TRP A 52 7.65 5.69 -10.61
N HIS A 53 8.01 4.63 -9.88
CA HIS A 53 9.14 3.79 -10.21
C HIS A 53 8.66 2.46 -10.80
N ASN A 54 9.14 2.11 -11.99
CA ASN A 54 8.91 0.80 -12.57
C ASN A 54 9.89 -0.19 -11.95
N VAL A 55 9.37 -1.27 -11.41
CA VAL A 55 10.15 -2.33 -10.76
C VAL A 55 9.89 -3.65 -11.47
N ILE A 56 10.96 -4.38 -11.73
CA ILE A 56 10.90 -5.73 -12.27
C ILE A 56 11.74 -6.66 -11.40
N CYS A 57 11.26 -7.85 -11.18
CA CYS A 57 11.99 -8.89 -10.45
C CYS A 57 11.76 -10.26 -11.08
N PHE A 58 12.66 -11.18 -10.77
CA PHE A 58 12.75 -12.49 -11.42
C PHE A 58 12.84 -13.61 -10.39
N GLY A 59 12.45 -14.80 -10.80
CA GLY A 59 12.64 -16.03 -10.03
C GLY A 59 11.85 -16.04 -8.72
N LYS A 60 12.49 -16.45 -7.64
CA LYS A 60 11.86 -16.58 -6.32
C LYS A 60 11.29 -15.28 -5.78
N LEU A 61 11.96 -14.16 -6.05
CA LEU A 61 11.48 -12.85 -5.66
C LEU A 61 10.16 -12.50 -6.37
N ALA A 62 10.06 -12.83 -7.66
CA ALA A 62 8.82 -12.66 -8.43
C ALA A 62 7.68 -13.53 -7.91
N GLU A 63 7.96 -14.75 -7.47
CA GLU A 63 6.97 -15.63 -6.83
C GLU A 63 6.44 -15.07 -5.51
N VAL A 64 7.33 -14.49 -4.70
CA VAL A 64 6.95 -13.82 -3.44
C VAL A 64 6.08 -12.60 -3.73
N VAL A 65 6.44 -11.79 -4.72
CA VAL A 65 5.65 -10.64 -5.18
C VAL A 65 4.26 -11.08 -5.62
N ALA A 66 4.17 -12.13 -6.44
CA ALA A 66 2.91 -12.67 -6.93
C ALA A 66 1.98 -13.13 -5.80
N LYS A 67 2.57 -13.70 -4.74
CA LYS A 67 1.82 -14.30 -3.63
C LYS A 67 1.34 -13.29 -2.60
N TYR A 68 2.12 -12.25 -2.32
CA TYR A 68 1.90 -11.38 -1.16
C TYR A 68 1.61 -9.93 -1.50
N LEU A 69 2.06 -9.41 -2.63
CA LEU A 69 1.88 -8.00 -2.95
C LEU A 69 0.59 -7.73 -3.73
N HIS A 70 -0.03 -6.62 -3.41
CA HIS A 70 -1.23 -6.10 -4.06
C HIS A 70 -1.17 -4.56 -4.13
N LYS A 71 -2.11 -3.96 -4.84
CA LYS A 71 -2.27 -2.51 -4.85
C LYS A 71 -2.30 -1.96 -3.42
N GLY A 72 -1.49 -0.95 -3.15
CA GLY A 72 -1.38 -0.29 -1.85
C GLY A 72 -0.36 -0.89 -0.89
N SER A 73 0.18 -2.09 -1.15
CA SER A 73 1.23 -2.69 -0.33
C SER A 73 2.43 -1.78 -0.21
N LYS A 74 2.94 -1.62 1.01
CA LYS A 74 4.15 -0.84 1.29
C LYS A 74 5.37 -1.74 1.27
N VAL A 75 6.37 -1.34 0.49
CA VAL A 75 7.57 -2.15 0.25
C VAL A 75 8.84 -1.32 0.32
N TYR A 76 9.91 -1.97 0.74
CA TYR A 76 11.29 -1.54 0.50
C TYR A 76 11.85 -2.35 -0.66
N ILE A 77 12.42 -1.66 -1.64
CA ILE A 77 13.05 -2.26 -2.82
C ILE A 77 14.49 -1.81 -2.90
N GLU A 78 15.37 -2.75 -3.17
CA GLU A 78 16.77 -2.52 -3.49
C GLU A 78 17.12 -3.23 -4.79
N GLY A 79 17.80 -2.55 -5.70
CA GLY A 79 18.16 -3.13 -6.98
C GLY A 79 19.02 -2.20 -7.84
N LYS A 80 19.13 -2.54 -9.11
CA LYS A 80 19.92 -1.82 -10.10
C LYS A 80 19.03 -1.08 -11.08
N MET A 81 19.37 0.16 -11.40
CA MET A 81 18.70 0.91 -12.46
C MET A 81 19.11 0.39 -13.83
N ARG A 82 18.14 0.15 -14.69
CA ARG A 82 18.35 -0.24 -16.09
C ARG A 82 17.40 0.54 -16.98
N THR A 83 17.88 0.91 -18.16
CA THR A 83 17.07 1.50 -19.22
C THR A 83 16.76 0.44 -20.24
N ARG A 84 15.48 0.28 -20.56
CA ARG A 84 14.99 -0.62 -21.61
C ARG A 84 14.34 0.21 -22.72
N SER A 85 14.62 -0.14 -23.97
CA SER A 85 13.94 0.41 -25.12
C SER A 85 12.81 -0.51 -25.55
N TYR A 86 11.68 0.07 -25.95
CA TYR A 86 10.57 -0.66 -26.53
C TYR A 86 9.92 0.15 -27.64
N ASN A 87 9.33 -0.54 -28.63
CA ASN A 87 8.57 0.11 -29.69
C ASN A 87 7.10 0.26 -29.25
N GLY A 88 6.63 1.51 -29.22
CA GLY A 88 5.22 1.82 -28.99
C GLY A 88 4.33 1.31 -30.13
N LYS A 89 3.03 1.29 -29.95
CA LYS A 89 2.03 0.91 -30.96
C LYS A 89 2.07 1.83 -32.20
N ASP A 90 2.63 3.02 -32.03
CA ASP A 90 2.86 4.02 -33.09
C ASP A 90 4.19 3.82 -33.86
N GLY A 91 4.96 2.77 -33.53
CA GLY A 91 6.26 2.48 -34.16
C GLY A 91 7.41 3.35 -33.68
N ILE A 92 7.18 4.22 -32.68
CA ILE A 92 8.20 5.08 -32.09
C ILE A 92 8.94 4.32 -30.98
N GLU A 93 10.29 4.32 -31.05
CA GLU A 93 11.13 3.78 -29.98
C GLU A 93 11.05 4.66 -28.75
N ARG A 94 10.74 4.05 -27.59
CA ARG A 94 10.68 4.71 -26.30
C ARG A 94 11.62 4.03 -25.32
N LYS A 95 12.19 4.84 -24.43
CA LYS A 95 13.05 4.36 -23.34
C LYS A 95 12.32 4.49 -22.02
N VAL A 96 12.36 3.44 -21.23
CA VAL A 96 11.83 3.42 -19.86
C VAL A 96 12.94 2.99 -18.91
N MET A 97 13.06 3.71 -17.80
CA MET A 97 13.95 3.30 -16.72
C MET A 97 13.19 2.35 -15.78
N GLU A 98 13.82 1.24 -15.47
CA GLU A 98 13.30 0.21 -14.57
C GLU A 98 14.33 -0.10 -13.48
N ILE A 99 13.84 -0.48 -12.31
CA ILE A 99 14.67 -1.00 -11.23
C ILE A 99 14.56 -2.52 -11.27
N ASN A 100 15.68 -3.18 -11.59
CA ASN A 100 15.78 -4.64 -11.41
C ASN A 100 16.01 -4.92 -9.93
N ALA A 101 14.97 -5.37 -9.24
CA ALA A 101 15.03 -5.63 -7.82
C ALA A 101 15.87 -6.87 -7.53
N ASP A 102 16.86 -6.70 -6.67
CA ASP A 102 17.68 -7.77 -6.09
C ASP A 102 17.12 -8.22 -4.74
N SER A 103 16.48 -7.29 -4.01
CA SER A 103 15.90 -7.52 -2.68
C SER A 103 14.61 -6.73 -2.51
N MET A 104 13.69 -7.30 -1.74
CA MET A 104 12.41 -6.66 -1.40
C MET A 104 11.99 -7.08 0.01
N GLU A 105 11.52 -6.10 0.78
CA GLU A 105 10.91 -6.32 2.08
C GLU A 105 9.52 -5.71 2.14
N MET A 106 8.57 -6.45 2.68
CA MET A 106 7.22 -5.96 2.92
C MET A 106 7.20 -5.18 4.22
N LEU A 107 6.73 -3.93 4.15
CA LEU A 107 6.65 -3.02 5.29
C LEU A 107 5.21 -2.79 5.77
N ASP A 108 4.25 -3.54 5.23
CA ASP A 108 2.88 -3.50 5.74
C ASP A 108 2.86 -4.05 7.17
N SER A 109 2.29 -3.28 8.10
CA SER A 109 1.95 -3.82 9.41
C SER A 109 0.94 -4.94 9.20
N LYS A 110 1.24 -6.13 9.74
CA LYS A 110 0.20 -7.17 9.88
C LYS A 110 -0.93 -6.52 10.68
N GLN A 111 -2.06 -6.25 10.05
CA GLN A 111 -3.29 -6.05 10.79
C GLN A 111 -3.50 -7.35 11.56
N THR A 112 -3.15 -7.31 12.83
CA THR A 112 -3.55 -8.34 13.76
C THR A 112 -5.07 -8.26 13.81
N SER A 113 -5.73 -9.22 13.19
CA SER A 113 -7.16 -9.51 13.35
C SER A 113 -7.47 -9.96 14.78
N ALA A 114 -6.75 -9.46 15.76
CA ALA A 114 -6.80 -9.86 17.16
C ALA A 114 -7.65 -8.92 18.03
N VAL A 115 -8.37 -7.96 17.43
CA VAL A 115 -9.19 -7.03 18.21
C VAL A 115 -10.66 -7.46 18.28
N ASN A 116 -11.10 -8.46 17.52
CA ASN A 116 -12.52 -8.87 17.54
C ASN A 116 -12.85 -10.07 18.44
N ASN A 117 -11.86 -10.74 19.03
CA ASN A 117 -12.18 -11.87 19.93
C ASN A 117 -12.29 -11.51 21.41
N ASN A 118 -11.91 -10.29 21.81
CA ASN A 118 -12.04 -9.87 23.20
C ASN A 118 -13.41 -9.25 23.54
N VAL A 119 -14.10 -8.69 22.55
CA VAL A 119 -15.42 -8.09 22.79
C VAL A 119 -16.50 -9.16 22.97
N GLN A 120 -16.35 -10.32 22.31
CA GLN A 120 -17.28 -11.43 22.51
C GLN A 120 -17.03 -12.22 23.80
N ARG A 121 -15.80 -12.22 24.32
CA ARG A 121 -15.50 -12.91 25.60
C ARG A 121 -15.91 -12.10 26.82
N GLU A 122 -15.95 -10.78 26.74
CA GLU A 122 -16.45 -9.94 27.83
C GLU A 122 -17.97 -9.93 27.92
N GLN A 123 -18.68 -10.19 26.82
CA GLN A 123 -20.15 -10.33 26.85
C GLN A 123 -20.65 -11.68 27.41
N GLU A 124 -19.81 -12.70 27.39
CA GLU A 124 -20.13 -14.00 27.98
C GLU A 124 -19.80 -14.09 29.49
N LEU A 125 -18.92 -13.19 29.99
CA LEU A 125 -18.50 -13.18 31.39
C LEU A 125 -19.33 -12.26 32.30
N TYR A 126 -20.04 -11.30 31.74
CA TYR A 126 -20.99 -10.46 32.47
C TYR A 126 -22.37 -10.71 31.90
N GLY A 127 -23.13 -11.56 32.61
CA GLY A 127 -24.48 -11.88 32.27
C GLY A 127 -25.35 -10.65 32.04
N SER A 128 -26.17 -10.72 31.00
CA SER A 128 -27.10 -9.69 30.57
C SER A 128 -27.86 -9.09 31.74
N PRO A 129 -27.93 -7.78 31.91
CA PRO A 129 -28.88 -7.17 32.83
C PRO A 129 -30.28 -7.39 32.27
N GLN A 130 -31.13 -8.03 33.05
CA GLN A 130 -32.57 -8.14 32.77
C GLN A 130 -33.19 -6.75 32.73
N PRO A 131 -34.13 -6.50 31.82
CA PRO A 131 -34.87 -5.24 31.83
C PRO A 131 -35.87 -5.28 33.02
N GLU A 132 -35.62 -4.47 34.02
CA GLU A 132 -36.65 -4.14 35.00
C GLU A 132 -37.71 -3.28 34.34
N GLN A 133 -38.93 -3.80 34.42
CA GLN A 133 -40.15 -3.12 34.05
C GLN A 133 -40.47 -1.96 35.01
N GLY A 134 -40.83 -0.85 34.43
CA GLY A 134 -41.80 0.05 35.00
C GLY A 134 -41.27 1.19 35.83
N TYR A 135 -41.39 2.37 35.27
CA TYR A 135 -42.17 3.47 35.86
C TYR A 135 -42.45 4.50 34.78
N SER A 136 -43.75 4.63 34.50
CA SER A 136 -44.33 5.78 33.79
C SER A 136 -44.26 7.02 34.68
N GLN A 137 -43.94 8.14 34.10
CA GLN A 137 -44.59 9.46 34.20
C GLN A 137 -43.59 10.58 34.05
N GLN A 138 -43.90 11.38 33.18
CA GLN A 138 -44.42 12.76 33.12
C GLN A 138 -43.55 13.67 32.26
N GLN A 139 -44.25 14.20 31.30
CA GLN A 139 -43.92 15.38 30.51
C GLN A 139 -43.31 16.51 31.36
N ARG A 140 -42.26 17.09 30.87
CA ARG A 140 -42.02 18.52 30.94
C ARG A 140 -41.37 18.95 29.65
N ASP A 141 -42.16 19.74 28.91
CA ASP A 141 -41.67 20.69 27.99
C ASP A 141 -40.65 21.59 28.68
N ASP A 142 -39.49 21.73 28.12
CA ASP A 142 -38.70 22.89 28.22
C ASP A 142 -37.83 22.99 26.96
N ASP A 143 -38.17 24.00 26.15
CA ASP A 143 -37.43 24.56 25.07
C ASP A 143 -35.94 24.72 25.47
N VAL A 144 -35.05 24.12 24.70
CA VAL A 144 -33.69 24.57 24.64
C VAL A 144 -33.39 24.97 23.20
N PRO A 145 -33.18 26.24 22.93
CA PRO A 145 -32.82 26.71 21.60
C PRO A 145 -31.33 26.51 21.36
N PHE A 146 -31.03 25.59 20.50
CA PHE A 146 -29.78 25.59 19.71
C PHE A 146 -30.02 24.88 18.40
#